data_3653d9ea73f8b2f28f02bc2cf339d5fb
#
_entry.id   3653d9ea73f8b2f28f02bc2cf339d5fb
#
_cell.length_a   1.000
_cell.length_b   1.000
_cell.length_c   1.000
_cell.angle_alpha   90.00
_cell.angle_beta   90.00
_cell.angle_gamma   90.00
#
_symmetry.space_group_name_H-M   'P 1'
#
loop_
_entity.id
_entity.type
_entity.pdbx_description
1 polymer ?
#
loop_
_entity_poly.entity_id
_entity_poly.type
_entity_poly.pdbx_seq_one_letter_code
_entity_poly.pdbx_strand_id
1 'polypeptide(L)'
;VGIDHALSLKVKEDPDLRPPGAFSMRGHSVGGFGSVTTNKVIATIAGDVFGNDVQAYPKYGSEKKGLPTTYYLTISESHIFMHAELEYVDLVVLNDTTALFSGNPLKGMVSGGAIFMQSPYSESKEVWKRIPPHHQRFIREKKLRVYYADMVQIAREVASVADLQMRMQGIVLLGVFLKLTPYVKESNMTDEQVYAGVEKALRKYFGKRGEQVVQDNLTCVKRGYSEMKEVPGEMIGKEQTSAI
;
A
#
# COMPACT_ATOMS: atom_id res chain seq x y z
N VAL A 1 -18.84 -20.22 17.51
CA VAL A 1 -19.50 -21.40 18.06
C VAL A 1 -18.68 -22.61 17.65
N GLY A 2 -17.75 -23.02 18.53
CA GLY A 2 -16.90 -24.18 18.29
C GLY A 2 -17.69 -25.48 18.48
N ILE A 3 -18.27 -25.98 17.40
CA ILE A 3 -18.81 -27.35 17.38
C ILE A 3 -17.69 -28.25 16.88
N ASP A 4 -17.22 -29.15 17.76
CA ASP A 4 -16.25 -30.17 17.39
C ASP A 4 -17.05 -31.32 16.73
N HIS A 5 -16.93 -31.46 15.41
CA HIS A 5 -17.58 -32.49 14.63
C HIS A 5 -16.54 -33.41 14.00
N ALA A 6 -16.81 -34.71 13.96
CA ALA A 6 -15.88 -35.72 13.44
C ALA A 6 -15.47 -35.47 11.96
N LEU A 7 -16.32 -34.78 11.19
CA LEU A 7 -16.04 -34.38 9.79
C LEU A 7 -15.54 -32.94 9.65
N SER A 8 -15.27 -32.22 10.77
CA SER A 8 -14.69 -30.89 10.67
C SER A 8 -13.23 -30.99 10.22
N LEU A 9 -12.89 -30.24 9.20
CA LEU A 9 -11.49 -30.06 8.79
C LEU A 9 -10.75 -29.29 9.88
N LYS A 10 -9.87 -29.97 10.62
CA LYS A 10 -9.00 -29.34 11.61
C LYS A 10 -7.73 -28.90 10.89
N VAL A 11 -7.72 -27.69 10.37
CA VAL A 11 -6.52 -27.07 9.82
C VAL A 11 -5.88 -26.23 10.91
N LYS A 12 -4.61 -26.40 11.19
CA LYS A 12 -3.87 -25.61 12.19
C LYS A 12 -3.62 -24.19 11.74
N GLU A 13 -3.49 -24.00 10.43
CA GLU A 13 -3.24 -22.71 9.78
C GLU A 13 -3.98 -22.69 8.43
N ASP A 14 -4.50 -21.54 8.04
CA ASP A 14 -5.05 -21.37 6.69
C ASP A 14 -3.90 -21.48 5.67
N PRO A 15 -4.03 -22.32 4.62
CA PRO A 15 -2.97 -22.44 3.63
C PRO A 15 -2.84 -21.15 2.82
N ASP A 16 -1.61 -20.79 2.45
CA ASP A 16 -1.39 -19.74 1.45
C ASP A 16 -1.74 -20.29 0.06
N LEU A 17 -2.86 -19.84 -0.48
CA LEU A 17 -3.38 -20.27 -1.78
C LEU A 17 -2.97 -19.33 -2.92
N ARG A 18 -2.13 -18.35 -2.67
CA ARG A 18 -1.57 -17.49 -3.71
C ARG A 18 -0.60 -18.30 -4.58
N PRO A 19 -0.45 -17.96 -5.88
CA PRO A 19 0.61 -18.53 -6.68
C PRO A 19 1.98 -18.35 -6.00
N PRO A 20 2.92 -19.28 -6.14
CA PRO A 20 4.28 -19.12 -5.63
C PRO A 20 4.90 -17.82 -6.15
N GLY A 21 5.53 -17.04 -5.27
CA GLY A 21 6.12 -15.75 -5.61
C GLY A 21 5.13 -14.59 -5.78
N ALA A 22 3.84 -14.82 -5.58
CA ALA A 22 2.86 -13.76 -5.66
C ALA A 22 3.06 -12.71 -4.56
N PHE A 23 2.91 -11.44 -4.94
CA PHE A 23 2.92 -10.30 -4.03
C PHE A 23 1.50 -9.83 -3.77
N SER A 24 1.18 -9.55 -2.50
CA SER A 24 -0.13 -9.04 -2.12
C SER A 24 -0.04 -7.77 -1.28
N MET A 25 -0.91 -6.82 -1.60
CA MET A 25 -1.02 -5.54 -0.91
C MET A 25 -2.45 -5.32 -0.43
N ARG A 26 -2.58 -4.81 0.78
CA ARG A 26 -3.84 -4.30 1.33
C ARG A 26 -3.68 -2.88 1.79
N GLY A 27 -4.56 -2.00 1.33
CA GLY A 27 -4.54 -0.60 1.74
C GLY A 27 -5.78 -0.21 2.53
N HIS A 28 -5.57 0.63 3.55
CA HIS A 28 -6.62 1.25 4.37
C HIS A 28 -6.66 2.74 4.11
N SER A 29 -7.82 3.25 3.72
CA SER A 29 -8.01 4.63 3.29
C SER A 29 -9.40 5.14 3.64
N VAL A 30 -9.67 6.37 3.25
CA VAL A 30 -11.00 6.98 3.31
C VAL A 30 -11.51 7.23 1.89
N GLY A 31 -12.79 7.00 1.67
CA GLY A 31 -13.43 7.25 0.38
C GLY A 31 -13.25 8.71 -0.06
N GLY A 32 -12.72 8.90 -1.26
CA GLY A 32 -12.42 10.23 -1.82
C GLY A 32 -10.93 10.58 -1.89
N PHE A 33 -10.04 9.85 -1.22
CA PHE A 33 -8.58 10.11 -1.23
C PHE A 33 -7.86 9.62 -2.49
N GLY A 34 -8.58 9.09 -3.46
CA GLY A 34 -8.00 8.62 -4.74
C GLY A 34 -7.37 7.22 -4.68
N SER A 35 -7.26 6.61 -3.52
CA SER A 35 -6.56 5.33 -3.31
C SER A 35 -7.10 4.17 -4.15
N VAL A 36 -8.42 4.08 -4.36
CA VAL A 36 -9.02 3.06 -5.24
C VAL A 36 -8.59 3.27 -6.69
N THR A 37 -8.53 4.52 -7.16
CA THR A 37 -8.03 4.85 -8.51
C THR A 37 -6.54 4.52 -8.61
N THR A 38 -5.76 4.87 -7.60
CA THR A 38 -4.32 4.53 -7.55
C THR A 38 -4.10 3.03 -7.59
N ASN A 39 -4.88 2.24 -6.85
CA ASN A 39 -4.78 0.78 -6.90
C ASN A 39 -5.00 0.24 -8.33
N LYS A 40 -5.97 0.81 -9.07
CA LYS A 40 -6.18 0.47 -10.49
C LYS A 40 -5.01 0.89 -11.38
N VAL A 41 -4.39 2.05 -11.13
CA VAL A 41 -3.20 2.49 -11.87
C VAL A 41 -2.02 1.55 -11.60
N ILE A 42 -1.80 1.17 -10.33
CA ILE A 42 -0.77 0.19 -9.95
C ILE A 42 -1.02 -1.15 -10.66
N ALA A 43 -2.25 -1.64 -10.63
CA ALA A 43 -2.64 -2.87 -11.33
C ALA A 43 -2.38 -2.78 -12.85
N THR A 44 -2.70 -1.63 -13.47
CA THR A 44 -2.43 -1.40 -14.89
C THR A 44 -0.92 -1.43 -15.19
N ILE A 45 -0.10 -0.83 -14.32
CA ILE A 45 1.36 -0.83 -14.50
C ILE A 45 1.92 -2.26 -14.30
N ALA A 46 1.46 -2.97 -13.29
CA ALA A 46 1.90 -4.35 -13.05
C ALA A 46 1.56 -5.28 -14.22
N GLY A 47 0.39 -5.10 -14.85
CA GLY A 47 0.00 -5.86 -16.05
C GLY A 47 0.65 -5.36 -17.33
N ASP A 48 0.45 -4.06 -17.65
CA ASP A 48 0.81 -3.52 -18.98
C ASP A 48 2.33 -3.25 -19.12
N VAL A 49 3.04 -2.95 -18.02
CA VAL A 49 4.48 -2.61 -18.04
C VAL A 49 5.33 -3.80 -17.62
N PHE A 50 4.96 -4.51 -16.55
CA PHE A 50 5.74 -5.62 -16.02
C PHE A 50 5.25 -7.00 -16.46
N GLY A 51 4.11 -7.09 -17.18
CA GLY A 51 3.63 -8.34 -17.79
C GLY A 51 3.05 -9.35 -16.79
N ASN A 52 2.71 -8.94 -15.58
CA ASN A 52 2.18 -9.81 -14.54
C ASN A 52 0.66 -10.03 -14.65
N ASP A 53 0.18 -11.14 -14.13
CA ASP A 53 -1.23 -11.33 -13.83
C ASP A 53 -1.61 -10.54 -12.57
N VAL A 54 -2.78 -9.90 -12.57
CA VAL A 54 -3.14 -8.92 -11.53
C VAL A 54 -4.60 -9.06 -11.13
N GLN A 55 -4.83 -9.08 -9.82
CA GLN A 55 -6.16 -8.94 -9.25
C GLN A 55 -6.20 -7.70 -8.36
N ALA A 56 -7.14 -6.78 -8.63
CA ALA A 56 -7.31 -5.55 -7.85
C ALA A 56 -8.78 -5.25 -7.61
N TYR A 57 -9.18 -5.05 -6.37
CA TYR A 57 -10.55 -4.70 -6.01
C TYR A 57 -10.62 -3.87 -4.73
N PRO A 58 -11.63 -2.99 -4.60
CA PRO A 58 -11.93 -2.28 -3.37
C PRO A 58 -12.98 -3.02 -2.54
N LYS A 59 -12.96 -2.78 -1.22
CA LYS A 59 -14.03 -3.14 -0.28
C LYS A 59 -14.44 -1.86 0.46
N TYR A 60 -15.69 -1.49 0.29
CA TYR A 60 -16.29 -0.33 0.96
C TYR A 60 -17.73 -0.63 1.36
N GLY A 61 -18.27 0.12 2.33
CA GLY A 61 -19.66 0.02 2.74
C GLY A 61 -20.63 0.60 1.70
N SER A 62 -21.91 0.73 2.06
CA SER A 62 -22.95 1.29 1.21
C SER A 62 -22.65 2.71 0.73
N GLU A 63 -21.93 3.51 1.55
CA GLU A 63 -21.46 4.83 1.19
C GLU A 63 -19.96 4.79 0.83
N LYS A 64 -19.62 5.43 -0.30
CA LYS A 64 -18.27 5.40 -0.86
C LYS A 64 -17.42 6.60 -0.47
N LYS A 65 -18.03 7.68 0.02
CA LYS A 65 -17.34 8.95 0.27
C LYS A 65 -17.28 9.26 1.77
N GLY A 66 -16.06 9.58 2.25
CA GLY A 66 -15.85 9.95 3.66
C GLY A 66 -15.83 8.80 4.66
N LEU A 67 -16.05 7.54 4.22
CA LEU A 67 -16.01 6.36 5.08
C LEU A 67 -14.77 5.50 4.84
N PRO A 68 -14.38 4.65 5.81
CA PRO A 68 -13.28 3.72 5.66
C PRO A 68 -13.42 2.85 4.41
N THR A 69 -12.36 2.77 3.63
CA THR A 69 -12.28 1.99 2.41
C THR A 69 -11.04 1.12 2.46
N THR A 70 -11.20 -0.17 2.23
CA THR A 70 -10.07 -1.10 2.06
C THR A 70 -9.93 -1.44 0.59
N TYR A 71 -8.72 -1.58 0.10
CA TYR A 71 -8.45 -2.04 -1.24
C TYR A 71 -7.38 -3.12 -1.24
N TYR A 72 -7.46 -4.01 -2.20
CA TYR A 72 -6.62 -5.20 -2.30
C TYR A 72 -5.96 -5.25 -3.67
N LEU A 73 -4.75 -5.79 -3.70
CA LEU A 73 -4.00 -6.04 -4.92
C LEU A 73 -3.23 -7.34 -4.75
N THR A 74 -3.29 -8.21 -5.75
CA THR A 74 -2.41 -9.36 -5.89
C THR A 74 -1.76 -9.29 -7.26
N ILE A 75 -0.46 -9.53 -7.32
CA ILE A 75 0.36 -9.53 -8.53
C ILE A 75 1.12 -10.85 -8.56
N SER A 76 1.17 -11.50 -9.72
CA SER A 76 1.87 -12.77 -9.90
C SER A 76 2.36 -12.93 -11.33
N GLU A 77 3.50 -13.59 -11.51
CA GLU A 77 3.93 -14.03 -12.84
C GLU A 77 3.04 -15.19 -13.38
N SER A 78 2.46 -15.96 -12.46
CA SER A 78 1.54 -17.06 -12.78
C SER A 78 0.09 -16.62 -12.62
N HIS A 79 -0.82 -17.33 -13.27
CA HIS A 79 -2.25 -17.03 -13.22
C HIS A 79 -2.82 -17.09 -11.79
N ILE A 80 -3.59 -16.07 -11.41
CA ILE A 80 -4.23 -15.95 -10.10
C ILE A 80 -5.60 -16.60 -10.15
N PHE A 81 -5.72 -17.80 -9.60
CA PHE A 81 -7.00 -18.53 -9.53
C PHE A 81 -7.88 -18.14 -8.35
N MET A 82 -7.26 -17.62 -7.27
CA MET A 82 -7.97 -17.28 -6.04
C MET A 82 -8.54 -15.86 -6.12
N HIS A 83 -9.87 -15.75 -6.09
CA HIS A 83 -10.61 -14.49 -6.11
C HIS A 83 -11.33 -14.26 -4.78
N ALA A 84 -10.57 -14.18 -3.69
CA ALA A 84 -11.08 -14.01 -2.33
C ALA A 84 -10.35 -12.90 -1.58
N GLU A 85 -10.82 -12.56 -0.36
CA GLU A 85 -10.08 -11.65 0.52
C GLU A 85 -8.72 -12.25 0.86
N LEU A 86 -7.70 -11.39 0.94
CA LEU A 86 -6.32 -11.80 1.19
C LEU A 86 -6.14 -12.16 2.67
N GLU A 87 -5.76 -13.42 2.93
CA GLU A 87 -5.33 -13.89 4.25
C GLU A 87 -3.81 -13.68 4.46
N TYR A 88 -3.05 -13.58 3.38
CA TYR A 88 -1.60 -13.31 3.39
C TYR A 88 -1.30 -12.01 2.67
N VAL A 89 -0.52 -11.12 3.31
CA VAL A 89 -0.25 -9.77 2.81
C VAL A 89 1.22 -9.43 2.99
N ASP A 90 1.88 -9.00 1.92
CA ASP A 90 3.29 -8.61 1.92
C ASP A 90 3.48 -7.12 2.23
N LEU A 91 2.52 -6.28 1.81
CA LEU A 91 2.53 -4.84 2.04
C LEU A 91 1.18 -4.36 2.56
N VAL A 92 1.19 -3.73 3.73
CA VAL A 92 0.03 -2.96 4.22
C VAL A 92 0.28 -1.48 4.02
N VAL A 93 -0.69 -0.79 3.42
CA VAL A 93 -0.66 0.65 3.18
C VAL A 93 -1.71 1.34 4.06
N LEU A 94 -1.27 2.25 4.89
CA LEU A 94 -2.10 3.05 5.78
C LEU A 94 -2.18 4.49 5.23
N ASN A 95 -3.03 4.72 4.22
CA ASN A 95 -3.39 6.07 3.78
C ASN A 95 -4.16 6.80 4.89
N ASP A 96 -4.94 6.05 5.66
CA ASP A 96 -5.59 6.48 6.89
C ASP A 96 -5.03 5.67 8.08
N THR A 97 -4.24 6.33 8.91
CA THR A 97 -3.62 5.70 10.07
C THR A 97 -4.59 5.47 11.23
N THR A 98 -5.81 6.01 11.19
CA THR A 98 -6.84 5.73 12.19
C THR A 98 -7.26 4.25 12.17
N ALA A 99 -7.01 3.55 11.07
CA ALA A 99 -7.20 2.09 10.96
C ALA A 99 -6.43 1.30 12.05
N LEU A 100 -5.30 1.82 12.54
CA LEU A 100 -4.55 1.21 13.65
C LEU A 100 -5.30 1.22 14.98
N PHE A 101 -6.29 2.09 15.14
CA PHE A 101 -7.07 2.26 16.36
C PHE A 101 -8.47 1.67 16.26
N SER A 102 -8.97 1.45 15.06
CA SER A 102 -10.35 0.97 14.81
C SER A 102 -10.44 -0.52 14.45
N GLY A 103 -9.31 -1.21 14.31
CA GLY A 103 -9.30 -2.62 13.91
C GLY A 103 -7.90 -3.25 13.95
N ASN A 104 -7.72 -4.32 13.19
CA ASN A 104 -6.44 -4.98 13.00
C ASN A 104 -5.98 -4.91 11.53
N PRO A 105 -5.50 -3.76 11.06
CA PRO A 105 -5.07 -3.59 9.67
C PRO A 105 -3.85 -4.45 9.31
N LEU A 106 -3.11 -4.96 10.30
CA LEU A 106 -1.91 -5.77 10.10
C LEU A 106 -2.20 -7.29 10.09
N LYS A 107 -3.48 -7.70 10.25
CA LYS A 107 -3.85 -9.13 10.18
C LYS A 107 -3.35 -9.76 8.88
N GLY A 108 -2.77 -10.94 8.96
CA GLY A 108 -2.32 -11.70 7.79
C GLY A 108 -0.99 -11.23 7.18
N MET A 109 -0.30 -10.26 7.78
CA MET A 109 1.01 -9.88 7.27
C MET A 109 2.02 -11.03 7.39
N VAL A 110 2.71 -11.29 6.30
CA VAL A 110 3.81 -12.26 6.26
C VAL A 110 5.03 -11.74 7.01
N SER A 111 5.85 -12.63 7.55
CA SER A 111 7.09 -12.24 8.21
C SER A 111 8.05 -11.57 7.22
N GLY A 112 8.66 -10.46 7.64
CA GLY A 112 9.54 -9.65 6.78
C GLY A 112 8.82 -8.72 5.81
N GLY A 113 7.50 -8.70 5.83
CA GLY A 113 6.67 -7.78 5.04
C GLY A 113 6.91 -6.31 5.39
N ALA A 114 6.21 -5.42 4.69
CA ALA A 114 6.36 -3.99 4.85
C ALA A 114 5.04 -3.29 5.20
N ILE A 115 5.14 -2.22 5.98
CA ILE A 115 4.05 -1.29 6.26
C ILE A 115 4.46 0.06 5.70
N PHE A 116 3.57 0.70 4.95
CA PHE A 116 3.72 2.10 4.56
C PHE A 116 2.62 2.94 5.21
N MET A 117 3.00 4.08 5.78
CA MET A 117 2.10 4.98 6.50
C MET A 117 2.14 6.40 5.95
N GLN A 118 0.96 7.00 5.70
CA GLN A 118 0.86 8.45 5.60
C GLN A 118 1.25 9.08 6.93
N SER A 119 2.19 10.03 6.93
CA SER A 119 2.59 10.72 8.16
C SER A 119 3.09 12.12 7.87
N PRO A 120 2.57 13.15 8.56
CA PRO A 120 3.07 14.52 8.47
C PRO A 120 4.37 14.74 9.27
N TYR A 121 4.85 13.72 9.97
CA TYR A 121 6.04 13.82 10.82
C TYR A 121 7.29 13.47 10.02
N SER A 122 8.30 14.33 10.12
CA SER A 122 9.60 14.13 9.46
C SER A 122 10.49 13.13 10.20
N GLU A 123 10.29 12.99 11.53
CA GLU A 123 11.14 12.20 12.41
C GLU A 123 10.58 10.80 12.64
N SER A 124 11.37 9.77 12.35
CA SER A 124 11.00 8.37 12.55
C SER A 124 10.51 8.05 13.96
N LYS A 125 11.08 8.71 15.00
CA LYS A 125 10.69 8.53 16.38
C LYS A 125 9.25 8.96 16.64
N GLU A 126 8.82 10.06 16.03
CA GLU A 126 7.46 10.57 16.17
C GLU A 126 6.45 9.67 15.42
N VAL A 127 6.85 9.13 14.29
CA VAL A 127 6.03 8.14 13.56
C VAL A 127 5.87 6.87 14.38
N TRP A 128 6.97 6.31 14.90
CA TRP A 128 6.98 5.08 15.66
C TRP A 128 6.13 5.17 16.95
N LYS A 129 6.23 6.26 17.69
CA LYS A 129 5.45 6.49 18.91
C LYS A 129 3.93 6.48 18.71
N ARG A 130 3.45 6.78 17.49
CA ARG A 130 2.02 6.83 17.17
C ARG A 130 1.44 5.47 16.80
N ILE A 131 2.27 4.47 16.62
CA ILE A 131 1.81 3.10 16.41
C ILE A 131 1.42 2.52 17.78
N PRO A 132 0.19 2.01 17.93
CA PRO A 132 -0.25 1.41 19.19
C PRO A 132 0.68 0.29 19.68
N PRO A 133 0.91 0.14 21.01
CA PRO A 133 1.89 -0.82 21.54
C PRO A 133 1.68 -2.27 21.11
N HIS A 134 0.43 -2.71 20.92
CA HIS A 134 0.13 -4.07 20.45
C HIS A 134 0.54 -4.27 18.99
N HIS A 135 0.39 -3.25 18.12
CA HIS A 135 0.89 -3.28 16.76
C HIS A 135 2.42 -3.19 16.72
N GLN A 136 3.04 -2.40 17.59
CA GLN A 136 4.51 -2.38 17.70
C GLN A 136 5.08 -3.75 18.07
N ARG A 137 4.44 -4.50 18.98
CA ARG A 137 4.82 -5.89 19.29
C ARG A 137 4.70 -6.79 18.08
N PHE A 138 3.57 -6.75 17.39
CA PHE A 138 3.34 -7.52 16.17
C PHE A 138 4.39 -7.22 15.08
N ILE A 139 4.74 -5.93 14.89
CA ILE A 139 5.78 -5.49 13.95
C ILE A 139 7.12 -6.12 14.29
N ARG A 140 7.51 -6.16 15.59
CA ARG A 140 8.76 -6.80 16.05
C ARG A 140 8.72 -8.31 15.83
N GLU A 141 7.66 -8.97 16.27
CA GLU A 141 7.48 -10.43 16.15
C GLU A 141 7.56 -10.91 14.71
N LYS A 142 6.92 -10.20 13.81
CA LYS A 142 6.90 -10.50 12.38
C LYS A 142 8.09 -9.91 11.61
N LYS A 143 9.00 -9.17 12.27
CA LYS A 143 10.16 -8.50 11.66
C LYS A 143 9.75 -7.60 10.49
N LEU A 144 8.65 -6.86 10.63
CA LEU A 144 8.13 -6.00 9.58
C LEU A 144 8.98 -4.74 9.46
N ARG A 145 9.11 -4.23 8.24
CA ARG A 145 9.71 -2.93 7.94
C ARG A 145 8.62 -1.86 7.94
N VAL A 146 8.92 -0.67 8.43
CA VAL A 146 7.96 0.43 8.51
C VAL A 146 8.49 1.61 7.71
N TYR A 147 7.69 2.05 6.73
CA TYR A 147 7.99 3.18 5.87
C TYR A 147 6.93 4.26 6.02
N TYR A 148 7.28 5.49 5.72
CA TYR A 148 6.37 6.63 5.80
C TYR A 148 6.75 7.75 4.86
N ALA A 149 5.77 8.58 4.49
CA ALA A 149 5.95 9.84 3.77
C ALA A 149 4.74 10.74 4.02
N ASP A 150 4.91 12.05 3.85
CA ASP A 150 3.78 12.98 3.85
C ASP A 150 3.19 13.13 2.45
N MET A 151 2.35 12.15 2.08
CA MET A 151 1.66 12.16 0.79
C MET A 151 0.72 13.36 0.63
N VAL A 152 0.17 13.86 1.75
CA VAL A 152 -0.73 15.02 1.74
C VAL A 152 0.03 16.28 1.38
N GLN A 153 1.21 16.50 1.99
CA GLN A 153 2.05 17.63 1.69
C GLN A 153 2.55 17.59 0.25
N ILE A 154 3.07 16.44 -0.19
CA ILE A 154 3.54 16.26 -1.58
C ILE A 154 2.42 16.61 -2.57
N ALA A 155 1.21 16.09 -2.36
CA ALA A 155 0.08 16.37 -3.25
C ALA A 155 -0.32 17.85 -3.26
N ARG A 156 -0.29 18.53 -2.10
CA ARG A 156 -0.59 19.97 -1.99
C ARG A 156 0.41 20.83 -2.74
N GLU A 157 1.70 20.51 -2.66
CA GLU A 157 2.77 21.27 -3.29
C GLU A 157 2.80 21.08 -4.81
N VAL A 158 2.39 19.91 -5.30
CA VAL A 158 2.47 19.55 -6.72
C VAL A 158 1.21 19.90 -7.49
N ALA A 159 0.02 19.71 -6.89
CA ALA A 159 -1.24 19.85 -7.62
C ALA A 159 -1.48 21.29 -8.09
N SER A 160 -1.50 21.51 -9.40
CA SER A 160 -1.87 22.76 -10.05
C SER A 160 -3.38 23.09 -9.91
N VAL A 161 -4.21 22.09 -9.62
CA VAL A 161 -5.64 22.21 -9.42
C VAL A 161 -6.02 21.86 -7.98
N ALA A 162 -6.53 22.83 -7.23
CA ALA A 162 -6.83 22.67 -5.79
C ALA A 162 -7.79 21.48 -5.50
N ASP A 163 -8.79 21.25 -6.32
CA ASP A 163 -9.77 20.15 -6.16
C ASP A 163 -9.12 18.76 -6.33
N LEU A 164 -7.92 18.68 -6.91
CA LEU A 164 -7.21 17.43 -7.12
C LEU A 164 -6.23 17.09 -5.99
N GLN A 165 -5.86 18.04 -5.12
CA GLN A 165 -4.87 17.84 -4.05
C GLN A 165 -5.20 16.61 -3.20
N MET A 166 -6.46 16.48 -2.77
CA MET A 166 -6.87 15.36 -1.94
C MET A 166 -6.78 14.01 -2.68
N ARG A 167 -7.06 13.99 -3.98
CA ARG A 167 -7.03 12.76 -4.78
C ARG A 167 -5.62 12.36 -5.21
N MET A 168 -4.74 13.35 -5.38
CA MET A 168 -3.37 13.12 -5.82
C MET A 168 -2.48 12.53 -4.72
N GLN A 169 -2.86 12.67 -3.44
CA GLN A 169 -2.15 11.97 -2.36
C GLN A 169 -2.11 10.44 -2.58
N GLY A 170 -3.16 9.87 -3.16
CA GLY A 170 -3.14 8.46 -3.56
C GLY A 170 -2.06 8.16 -4.60
N ILE A 171 -1.81 9.07 -5.55
CA ILE A 171 -0.82 8.85 -6.63
C ILE A 171 0.62 8.85 -6.10
N VAL A 172 0.91 9.55 -5.01
CA VAL A 172 2.22 9.46 -4.34
C VAL A 172 2.54 8.01 -3.95
N LEU A 173 1.52 7.23 -3.55
CA LEU A 173 1.66 5.81 -3.23
C LEU A 173 2.19 4.99 -4.40
N LEU A 174 1.92 5.35 -5.64
CA LEU A 174 2.46 4.63 -6.79
C LEU A 174 4.00 4.68 -6.79
N GLY A 175 4.59 5.84 -6.46
CA GLY A 175 6.05 5.97 -6.32
C GLY A 175 6.61 5.11 -5.18
N VAL A 176 5.92 5.10 -4.05
CA VAL A 176 6.25 4.23 -2.91
C VAL A 176 6.19 2.75 -3.30
N PHE A 177 5.13 2.34 -4.00
CA PHE A 177 4.98 0.98 -4.52
C PHE A 177 6.15 0.58 -5.41
N LEU A 178 6.51 1.40 -6.39
CA LEU A 178 7.64 1.13 -7.30
C LEU A 178 8.97 0.97 -6.53
N LYS A 179 9.16 1.70 -5.43
CA LYS A 179 10.37 1.61 -4.61
C LYS A 179 10.40 0.38 -3.69
N LEU A 180 9.26 0.01 -3.11
CA LEU A 180 9.17 -1.07 -2.13
C LEU A 180 9.06 -2.46 -2.76
N THR A 181 8.64 -2.54 -4.02
CA THR A 181 8.44 -3.81 -4.72
C THR A 181 9.64 -4.14 -5.62
N PRO A 182 9.89 -5.42 -5.91
CA PRO A 182 11.03 -5.82 -6.71
C PRO A 182 10.88 -5.53 -8.21
N TYR A 183 9.66 -5.24 -8.70
CA TYR A 183 9.33 -5.21 -10.12
C TYR A 183 10.22 -4.28 -10.96
N VAL A 184 10.57 -3.10 -10.45
CA VAL A 184 11.48 -2.17 -11.16
C VAL A 184 12.86 -2.80 -11.32
N LYS A 185 13.39 -3.42 -10.26
CA LYS A 185 14.73 -4.04 -10.28
C LYS A 185 14.79 -5.30 -11.12
N GLU A 186 13.72 -6.10 -11.11
CA GLU A 186 13.63 -7.39 -11.81
C GLU A 186 13.27 -7.24 -13.28
N SER A 187 12.68 -6.10 -13.68
CA SER A 187 12.23 -5.85 -15.07
C SER A 187 13.35 -5.64 -16.07
N ASN A 188 14.61 -5.43 -15.63
CA ASN A 188 15.74 -5.02 -16.47
C ASN A 188 15.47 -3.74 -17.31
N MET A 189 14.48 -2.93 -16.91
CA MET A 189 14.14 -1.65 -17.56
C MET A 189 15.00 -0.52 -16.98
N THR A 190 15.31 0.48 -17.81
CA THR A 190 15.87 1.73 -17.29
C THR A 190 14.79 2.55 -16.57
N ASP A 191 15.21 3.47 -15.71
CA ASP A 191 14.29 4.37 -15.01
C ASP A 191 13.41 5.16 -16.01
N GLU A 192 13.97 5.58 -17.14
CA GLU A 192 13.23 6.28 -18.20
C GLU A 192 12.14 5.41 -18.80
N GLN A 193 12.41 4.12 -19.04
CA GLN A 193 11.43 3.16 -19.57
C GLN A 193 10.31 2.91 -18.56
N VAL A 194 10.65 2.76 -17.28
CA VAL A 194 9.66 2.61 -16.20
C VAL A 194 8.77 3.86 -16.12
N TYR A 195 9.37 5.05 -16.07
CA TYR A 195 8.58 6.29 -15.99
C TYR A 195 7.77 6.57 -17.26
N ALA A 196 8.23 6.19 -18.44
CA ALA A 196 7.43 6.26 -19.67
C ALA A 196 6.19 5.34 -19.59
N GLY A 197 6.34 4.13 -19.06
CA GLY A 197 5.23 3.21 -18.79
C GLY A 197 4.25 3.78 -17.76
N VAL A 198 4.76 4.36 -16.69
CA VAL A 198 3.97 5.05 -15.65
C VAL A 198 3.19 6.22 -16.26
N GLU A 199 3.84 7.07 -17.03
CA GLU A 199 3.19 8.21 -17.69
C GLU A 199 2.08 7.76 -18.63
N LYS A 200 2.30 6.70 -19.42
CA LYS A 200 1.28 6.12 -20.30
C LYS A 200 0.05 5.66 -19.49
N ALA A 201 0.26 4.99 -18.36
CA ALA A 201 -0.82 4.57 -17.48
C ALA A 201 -1.55 5.79 -16.86
N LEU A 202 -0.83 6.79 -16.36
CA LEU A 202 -1.40 8.02 -15.82
C LEU A 202 -2.23 8.75 -16.89
N ARG A 203 -1.74 8.82 -18.12
CA ARG A 203 -2.44 9.44 -19.25
C ARG A 203 -3.76 8.73 -19.57
N LYS A 204 -3.82 7.41 -19.47
CA LYS A 204 -5.04 6.61 -19.63
C LYS A 204 -6.14 7.03 -18.62
N TYR A 205 -5.77 7.32 -17.37
CA TYR A 205 -6.70 7.64 -16.30
C TYR A 205 -6.99 9.15 -16.15
N PHE A 206 -6.01 9.99 -16.43
CA PHE A 206 -6.06 11.42 -16.12
C PHE A 206 -5.92 12.32 -17.36
N GLY A 207 -5.59 11.80 -18.52
CA GLY A 207 -5.33 12.59 -19.73
C GLY A 207 -6.49 13.50 -20.17
N LYS A 208 -7.74 13.08 -19.92
CA LYS A 208 -8.93 13.92 -20.18
C LYS A 208 -9.01 15.19 -19.32
N ARG A 209 -8.20 15.30 -18.26
CA ARG A 209 -8.13 16.46 -17.36
C ARG A 209 -7.07 17.48 -17.79
N GLY A 210 -6.33 17.17 -18.85
CA GLY A 210 -5.27 18.04 -19.40
C GLY A 210 -3.87 17.53 -19.09
N GLU A 211 -2.91 17.98 -19.90
CA GLU A 211 -1.51 17.56 -19.83
C GLU A 211 -0.86 17.94 -18.51
N GLN A 212 -1.13 19.13 -17.98
CA GLN A 212 -0.59 19.56 -16.69
C GLN A 212 -0.94 18.60 -15.56
N VAL A 213 -2.18 18.08 -15.53
CA VAL A 213 -2.60 17.12 -14.52
C VAL A 213 -1.83 15.79 -14.64
N VAL A 214 -1.50 15.34 -15.86
CA VAL A 214 -0.69 14.15 -16.07
C VAL A 214 0.71 14.36 -15.52
N GLN A 215 1.34 15.53 -15.79
CA GLN A 215 2.68 15.87 -15.32
C GLN A 215 2.74 16.07 -13.79
N ASP A 216 1.71 16.68 -13.21
CA ASP A 216 1.57 16.80 -11.76
C ASP A 216 1.52 15.39 -11.10
N ASN A 217 0.71 14.48 -11.67
CA ASN A 217 0.65 13.11 -11.16
C ASN A 217 2.00 12.39 -11.31
N LEU A 218 2.70 12.55 -12.44
CA LEU A 218 4.03 11.96 -12.63
C LEU A 218 5.04 12.51 -11.61
N THR A 219 4.96 13.80 -11.30
CA THR A 219 5.78 14.44 -10.26
C THR A 219 5.46 13.86 -8.88
N CYS A 220 4.20 13.64 -8.54
CA CYS A 220 3.80 12.95 -7.31
C CYS A 220 4.41 11.55 -7.21
N VAL A 221 4.43 10.79 -8.30
CA VAL A 221 5.08 9.45 -8.33
C VAL A 221 6.57 9.56 -8.05
N LYS A 222 7.28 10.46 -8.74
CA LYS A 222 8.73 10.65 -8.56
C LYS A 222 9.07 11.07 -7.13
N ARG A 223 8.28 11.97 -6.54
CA ARG A 223 8.47 12.41 -5.16
C ARG A 223 8.15 11.30 -4.15
N GLY A 224 7.08 10.53 -4.36
CA GLY A 224 6.78 9.36 -3.53
C GLY A 224 7.91 8.33 -3.51
N TYR A 225 8.53 8.11 -4.67
CA TYR A 225 9.70 7.23 -4.80
C TYR A 225 10.92 7.77 -4.05
N SER A 226 11.23 9.06 -4.16
CA SER A 226 12.45 9.67 -3.62
C SER A 226 12.36 10.09 -2.16
N GLU A 227 11.19 10.54 -1.69
CA GLU A 227 11.00 11.17 -0.37
C GLU A 227 10.51 10.20 0.71
N MET A 228 10.16 8.96 0.35
CA MET A 228 9.80 7.91 1.32
C MET A 228 10.97 7.64 2.26
N LYS A 229 10.67 7.59 3.55
CA LYS A 229 11.62 7.30 4.65
C LYS A 229 11.31 5.95 5.29
N GLU A 230 12.30 5.36 5.94
CA GLU A 230 12.17 4.13 6.72
C GLU A 230 12.38 4.42 8.21
N VAL A 231 11.57 3.78 9.06
CA VAL A 231 11.83 3.76 10.50
C VAL A 231 13.01 2.82 10.74
N PRO A 232 14.12 3.28 11.33
CA PRO A 232 15.31 2.44 11.55
C PRO A 232 15.00 1.17 12.34
N GLY A 233 15.51 0.03 11.88
CA GLY A 233 15.31 -1.27 12.54
C GLY A 233 15.76 -1.27 14.01
N GLU A 234 16.82 -0.52 14.35
CA GLU A 234 17.27 -0.33 15.73
C GLU A 234 16.23 0.34 16.62
N MET A 235 15.40 1.22 16.06
CA MET A 235 14.30 1.88 16.78
C MET A 235 13.15 0.91 17.00
N ILE A 236 12.85 0.07 16.01
CA ILE A 236 11.83 -0.96 16.10
C ILE A 236 12.19 -1.99 17.16
N GLY A 237 13.47 -2.42 17.22
CA GLY A 237 13.96 -3.45 18.15
C GLY A 237 14.02 -3.03 19.61
N LYS A 238 14.07 -1.73 19.93
CA LYS A 238 14.08 -1.24 21.30
C LYS A 238 12.68 -1.32 21.91
N GLU A 239 12.53 -2.10 23.00
CA GLU A 239 11.34 -1.99 23.83
C GLU A 239 11.30 -0.58 24.45
N GLN A 240 10.16 0.09 24.33
CA GLN A 240 9.94 1.28 25.15
C GLN A 240 9.78 0.79 26.59
N THR A 241 10.80 1.00 27.39
CA THR A 241 10.66 0.93 28.86
C THR A 241 9.58 1.93 29.22
N SER A 242 8.40 1.45 29.57
CA SER A 242 7.34 2.28 30.12
C SER A 242 7.91 2.90 31.38
N ALA A 243 8.24 4.18 31.33
CA ALA A 243 8.35 4.95 32.58
C ALA A 243 6.94 4.96 33.19
N ILE A 244 6.80 4.21 34.27
CA ILE A 244 5.63 4.21 35.17
C ILE A 244 5.50 5.59 35.77
#